data_26a00db16a93d4094db65483b2935d38
#
_entry.id   26a00db16a93d4094db65483b2935d38
#
_cell.length_a   1.000
_cell.length_b   1.000
_cell.length_c   1.000
_cell.angle_alpha   90.00
_cell.angle_beta   90.00
_cell.angle_gamma   90.00
#
_symmetry.space_group_name_H-M   'P 1'
#
loop_
_entity.id
_entity.type
_entity.pdbx_description
1 polymer ?
#
loop_
_entity_poly.entity_id
_entity_poly.type
_entity_poly.pdbx_seq_one_letter_code
_entity_poly.pdbx_strand_id
1 'polypeptide(L)'
;MLSAMRSLKSFLPWLAVFCAIQLNAAEPLFRFGAIADCQYCDKTSGTRKYSDSPRKLRECVAHYNKLDLAFVVHLGDFIDRDFASFDVVGPIFGQLKAPRYHVLGNHDFSVADDKKALVPKRMGLKNRYYDFAHKGWRFIVLDGNDISTYAYPANDPRTAAAKAFHRRLKAGTPNWNGGLSETQLKWVKAKLEAATKAKERVVLFCHFPVHPPNVHNLWNAKTLTELLAKYPCVAAYMNGHNHGGNYGQQGNIHYLTLKGMVDTHTTAYGVIEVHKDRLDLKGFGRQKDRTLPLKR
;
A
#
# COMPACT_ATOMS: atom_id res chain seq x y z
N MET A 1 -31.10 -58.16 -68.25
CA MET A 1 -30.72 -56.74 -68.12
C MET A 1 -31.01 -56.33 -66.69
N LEU A 2 -29.99 -56.29 -65.83
CA LEU A 2 -30.14 -55.96 -64.42
C LEU A 2 -29.79 -54.50 -64.23
N SER A 3 -30.73 -53.68 -63.75
CA SER A 3 -30.55 -52.29 -63.32
C SER A 3 -30.04 -52.22 -61.89
N ALA A 4 -28.89 -51.58 -61.68
CA ALA A 4 -28.29 -51.37 -60.37
C ALA A 4 -28.80 -50.03 -59.76
N MET A 5 -29.57 -50.14 -58.71
CA MET A 5 -29.92 -48.97 -57.84
C MET A 5 -28.75 -48.61 -56.94
N ARG A 6 -28.16 -47.39 -57.09
CA ARG A 6 -27.19 -46.78 -56.20
C ARG A 6 -27.93 -46.06 -55.10
N SER A 7 -27.71 -46.54 -53.83
CA SER A 7 -28.18 -45.86 -52.66
C SER A 7 -27.27 -44.68 -52.30
N LEU A 8 -27.82 -43.46 -52.31
CA LEU A 8 -27.15 -42.24 -51.80
C LEU A 8 -27.31 -42.22 -50.27
N LYS A 9 -26.21 -42.43 -49.55
CA LYS A 9 -26.16 -42.17 -48.10
C LYS A 9 -25.88 -40.67 -47.87
N SER A 10 -26.87 -39.96 -47.34
CA SER A 10 -26.74 -38.58 -46.92
C SER A 10 -25.96 -38.51 -45.61
N PHE A 11 -24.77 -37.92 -45.68
CA PHE A 11 -23.99 -37.52 -44.50
C PHE A 11 -24.52 -36.19 -43.98
N LEU A 12 -25.18 -36.17 -42.81
CA LEU A 12 -25.44 -34.95 -42.05
C LEU A 12 -24.17 -34.63 -41.23
N PRO A 13 -23.58 -33.43 -41.39
CA PRO A 13 -22.52 -33.00 -40.47
C PRO A 13 -23.13 -32.58 -39.13
N TRP A 14 -22.69 -33.21 -38.05
CA TRP A 14 -22.97 -32.77 -36.69
C TRP A 14 -22.22 -31.46 -36.44
N LEU A 15 -22.96 -30.35 -36.39
CA LEU A 15 -22.42 -29.06 -35.96
C LEU A 15 -22.35 -29.12 -34.43
N ALA A 16 -21.15 -29.39 -33.89
CA ALA A 16 -20.89 -29.26 -32.44
C ALA A 16 -20.82 -27.76 -32.10
N VAL A 17 -21.90 -27.24 -31.53
CA VAL A 17 -21.92 -25.88 -30.95
C VAL A 17 -21.09 -25.90 -29.67
N PHE A 18 -19.84 -25.46 -29.75
CA PHE A 18 -19.03 -25.16 -28.57
C PHE A 18 -19.57 -23.88 -27.91
N CYS A 19 -20.43 -24.07 -26.89
CA CYS A 19 -20.83 -22.99 -26.00
C CYS A 19 -19.62 -22.67 -25.14
N ALA A 20 -18.82 -21.67 -25.50
CA ALA A 20 -17.76 -21.12 -24.66
C ALA A 20 -18.43 -20.44 -23.47
N ILE A 21 -18.46 -21.14 -22.33
CA ILE A 21 -18.82 -20.51 -21.04
C ILE A 21 -17.73 -19.48 -20.74
N GLN A 22 -17.98 -18.22 -21.08
CA GLN A 22 -17.19 -17.12 -20.56
C GLN A 22 -17.44 -17.08 -19.04
N LEU A 23 -16.50 -17.61 -18.27
CA LEU A 23 -16.41 -17.37 -16.83
C LEU A 23 -16.20 -15.85 -16.65
N ASN A 24 -17.29 -15.11 -16.56
CA ASN A 24 -17.23 -13.73 -16.15
C ASN A 24 -16.61 -13.70 -14.75
N ALA A 25 -15.38 -13.24 -14.63
CA ALA A 25 -14.76 -12.98 -13.34
C ALA A 25 -15.70 -12.05 -12.55
N ALA A 26 -16.11 -12.47 -11.36
CA ALA A 26 -17.05 -11.69 -10.55
C ALA A 26 -16.50 -10.26 -10.33
N GLU A 27 -17.33 -9.26 -10.61
CA GLU A 27 -16.99 -7.86 -10.40
C GLU A 27 -16.54 -7.62 -8.95
N PRO A 28 -15.52 -6.79 -8.73
CA PRO A 28 -15.07 -6.43 -7.40
C PRO A 28 -16.15 -5.65 -6.63
N LEU A 29 -16.19 -5.78 -5.32
CA LEU A 29 -17.04 -4.99 -4.45
C LEU A 29 -16.75 -3.49 -4.57
N PHE A 30 -15.46 -3.18 -4.70
CA PHE A 30 -14.92 -1.84 -4.98
C PHE A 30 -13.43 -1.95 -5.35
N ARG A 31 -12.86 -0.82 -5.81
CA ARG A 31 -11.44 -0.69 -6.15
C ARG A 31 -10.83 0.47 -5.38
N PHE A 32 -9.54 0.39 -5.06
CA PHE A 32 -8.78 1.54 -4.56
C PHE A 32 -7.38 1.59 -5.16
N GLY A 33 -6.85 2.81 -5.32
CA GLY A 33 -5.49 3.01 -5.81
C GLY A 33 -4.47 2.97 -4.68
N ALA A 34 -3.27 2.44 -4.95
CA ALA A 34 -2.16 2.42 -4.02
C ALA A 34 -0.85 2.84 -4.70
N ILE A 35 -0.16 3.82 -4.11
CA ILE A 35 1.12 4.37 -4.56
C ILE A 35 2.09 4.31 -3.37
N ALA A 36 3.34 3.95 -3.61
CA ALA A 36 4.39 4.01 -2.59
C ALA A 36 5.58 4.83 -3.11
N ASP A 37 6.23 5.56 -2.20
CA ASP A 37 7.53 6.16 -2.42
C ASP A 37 7.59 7.01 -3.72
N CYS A 38 6.70 8.00 -3.87
CA CYS A 38 6.81 9.05 -4.89
C CYS A 38 8.12 9.81 -4.71
N GLN A 39 8.46 10.12 -3.49
CA GLN A 39 9.75 10.54 -2.97
C GLN A 39 10.40 11.66 -3.81
N TYR A 40 9.62 12.70 -4.13
CA TYR A 40 10.11 13.81 -4.95
C TYR A 40 11.10 14.71 -4.21
N CYS A 41 12.18 15.04 -4.87
CA CYS A 41 12.99 16.23 -4.63
C CYS A 41 13.64 16.66 -5.94
N ASP A 42 14.18 17.89 -6.00
CA ASP A 42 14.87 18.43 -7.19
C ASP A 42 16.30 17.89 -7.31
N LYS A 43 16.44 16.56 -7.34
CA LYS A 43 17.72 15.83 -7.48
C LYS A 43 17.50 14.52 -8.19
N THR A 44 18.61 13.86 -8.57
CA THR A 44 18.62 12.49 -9.08
C THR A 44 19.86 11.80 -8.54
N SER A 45 19.72 10.55 -8.07
CA SER A 45 20.84 9.79 -7.51
C SER A 45 20.66 8.30 -7.79
N GLY A 46 21.59 7.71 -8.52
CA GLY A 46 21.59 6.27 -8.83
C GLY A 46 20.26 5.82 -9.47
N THR A 47 19.64 4.81 -8.89
CA THR A 47 18.35 4.28 -9.34
C THR A 47 17.18 5.20 -8.99
N ARG A 48 17.29 6.07 -7.97
CA ARG A 48 16.24 7.00 -7.55
C ARG A 48 16.18 8.20 -8.48
N LYS A 49 15.14 8.26 -9.28
CA LYS A 49 14.86 9.34 -10.27
C LYS A 49 13.87 10.32 -9.68
N TYR A 50 14.29 11.01 -8.62
CA TYR A 50 13.46 11.94 -7.86
C TYR A 50 12.77 13.00 -8.74
N SER A 51 13.52 13.62 -9.65
CA SER A 51 13.02 14.64 -10.58
C SER A 51 11.97 14.13 -11.57
N ASP A 52 11.92 12.80 -11.84
CA ASP A 52 10.90 12.18 -12.68
C ASP A 52 9.58 11.93 -11.93
N SER A 53 9.58 11.96 -10.61
CA SER A 53 8.40 11.63 -9.79
C SER A 53 7.18 12.48 -10.13
N PRO A 54 7.26 13.79 -10.41
CA PRO A 54 6.09 14.58 -10.81
C PRO A 54 5.46 14.08 -12.13
N ARG A 55 6.27 13.68 -13.11
CA ARG A 55 5.77 13.11 -14.37
C ARG A 55 5.06 11.77 -14.10
N LYS A 56 5.72 10.85 -13.39
CA LYS A 56 5.16 9.54 -13.04
C LYS A 56 3.87 9.66 -12.22
N LEU A 57 3.82 10.62 -11.29
CA LEU A 57 2.63 10.88 -10.50
C LEU A 57 1.48 11.44 -11.36
N ARG A 58 1.74 12.36 -12.32
CA ARG A 58 0.71 12.84 -13.27
C ARG A 58 0.13 11.70 -14.11
N GLU A 59 0.97 10.81 -14.62
CA GLU A 59 0.54 9.64 -15.38
C GLU A 59 -0.36 8.73 -14.52
N CYS A 60 0.03 8.47 -13.29
CA CYS A 60 -0.75 7.69 -12.34
C CYS A 60 -2.10 8.33 -12.02
N VAL A 61 -2.12 9.63 -11.70
CA VAL A 61 -3.35 10.40 -11.41
C VAL A 61 -4.28 10.42 -12.62
N ALA A 62 -3.74 10.66 -13.83
CA ALA A 62 -4.53 10.62 -15.05
C ALA A 62 -5.16 9.25 -15.32
N HIS A 63 -4.44 8.17 -15.01
CA HIS A 63 -4.97 6.80 -15.10
C HIS A 63 -6.05 6.57 -14.04
N TYR A 64 -5.79 6.86 -12.78
CA TYR A 64 -6.76 6.67 -11.69
C TYR A 64 -8.05 7.45 -11.91
N ASN A 65 -7.97 8.65 -12.47
CA ASN A 65 -9.15 9.48 -12.77
C ASN A 65 -10.07 8.92 -13.88
N LYS A 66 -9.64 7.86 -14.60
CA LYS A 66 -10.45 7.11 -15.58
C LYS A 66 -11.16 5.90 -14.94
N LEU A 67 -10.81 5.57 -13.69
CA LEU A 67 -11.34 4.41 -12.97
C LEU A 67 -12.34 4.85 -11.90
N ASP A 68 -13.30 3.97 -11.60
CA ASP A 68 -14.17 4.11 -10.42
C ASP A 68 -13.41 3.58 -9.18
N LEU A 69 -12.71 4.48 -8.49
CA LEU A 69 -11.96 4.20 -7.28
C LEU A 69 -12.68 4.75 -6.05
N ALA A 70 -12.88 3.90 -5.05
CA ALA A 70 -13.42 4.31 -3.76
C ALA A 70 -12.50 5.33 -3.06
N PHE A 71 -11.19 5.17 -3.20
CA PHE A 71 -10.16 6.08 -2.70
C PHE A 71 -8.79 5.76 -3.30
N VAL A 72 -7.81 6.63 -3.03
CA VAL A 72 -6.39 6.40 -3.32
C VAL A 72 -5.59 6.58 -2.03
N VAL A 73 -4.67 5.65 -1.73
CA VAL A 73 -3.72 5.77 -0.62
C VAL A 73 -2.28 5.93 -1.15
N HIS A 74 -1.55 6.91 -0.62
CA HIS A 74 -0.11 7.03 -0.78
C HIS A 74 0.58 6.49 0.49
N LEU A 75 1.42 5.48 0.33
CA LEU A 75 1.98 4.65 1.41
C LEU A 75 3.28 5.22 2.02
N GLY A 76 3.41 6.56 2.02
CA GLY A 76 4.55 7.25 2.63
C GLY A 76 5.69 7.57 1.67
N ASP A 77 6.63 8.40 2.13
CA ASP A 77 7.71 8.96 1.31
C ASP A 77 7.16 9.70 0.08
N PHE A 78 6.32 10.70 0.34
CA PHE A 78 5.74 11.52 -0.71
C PHE A 78 6.76 12.51 -1.29
N ILE A 79 7.61 13.05 -0.41
CA ILE A 79 8.74 13.91 -0.74
C ILE A 79 10.07 13.33 -0.24
N ASP A 80 11.18 13.97 -0.62
CA ASP A 80 12.50 13.81 -0.02
C ASP A 80 13.16 15.18 0.18
N ARG A 81 14.00 15.31 1.24
CA ARG A 81 15.00 16.39 1.49
C ARG A 81 14.45 17.79 1.73
N ASP A 82 13.45 18.24 1.01
CA ASP A 82 13.06 19.64 1.02
C ASP A 82 11.55 19.79 1.20
N PHE A 83 11.16 20.62 2.18
CA PHE A 83 9.75 20.89 2.48
C PHE A 83 9.02 21.54 1.29
N ALA A 84 9.71 22.35 0.47
CA ALA A 84 9.14 22.93 -0.76
C ALA A 84 8.76 21.87 -1.81
N SER A 85 9.31 20.64 -1.72
CA SER A 85 8.92 19.53 -2.60
C SER A 85 7.43 19.22 -2.55
N PHE A 86 6.77 19.50 -1.42
CA PHE A 86 5.31 19.38 -1.31
C PHE A 86 4.56 20.31 -2.26
N ASP A 87 5.12 21.47 -2.61
CA ASP A 87 4.50 22.46 -3.51
C ASP A 87 4.44 21.95 -4.96
N VAL A 88 5.29 21.00 -5.30
CA VAL A 88 5.34 20.36 -6.62
C VAL A 88 4.40 19.17 -6.71
N VAL A 89 4.51 18.20 -5.79
CA VAL A 89 3.74 16.95 -5.90
C VAL A 89 2.35 17.03 -5.27
N GLY A 90 2.15 17.90 -4.28
CA GLY A 90 0.86 18.11 -3.62
C GLY A 90 -0.26 18.50 -4.60
N PRO A 91 -0.09 19.54 -5.43
CA PRO A 91 -1.08 19.93 -6.44
C PRO A 91 -1.38 18.81 -7.45
N ILE A 92 -0.39 18.00 -7.84
CA ILE A 92 -0.59 16.88 -8.78
C ILE A 92 -1.47 15.82 -8.12
N PHE A 93 -1.13 15.38 -6.91
CA PHE A 93 -1.93 14.42 -6.16
C PHE A 93 -3.32 14.97 -5.83
N GLY A 94 -3.40 16.30 -5.67
CA GLY A 94 -4.65 17.04 -5.48
C GLY A 94 -5.66 16.90 -6.63
N GLN A 95 -5.24 16.56 -7.85
CA GLN A 95 -6.10 16.37 -9.01
C GLN A 95 -6.85 15.03 -9.03
N LEU A 96 -6.59 14.13 -8.09
CA LEU A 96 -7.37 12.90 -7.94
C LEU A 96 -8.84 13.24 -7.66
N LYS A 97 -9.75 12.61 -8.42
CA LYS A 97 -11.20 12.70 -8.20
C LYS A 97 -11.67 11.93 -6.98
N ALA A 98 -11.04 10.77 -6.74
CA ALA A 98 -11.33 9.91 -5.59
C ALA A 98 -10.80 10.53 -4.28
N PRO A 99 -11.40 10.23 -3.10
CA PRO A 99 -10.85 10.55 -1.80
C PRO A 99 -9.37 10.12 -1.66
N ARG A 100 -8.56 10.94 -1.00
CA ARG A 100 -7.11 10.75 -0.88
C ARG A 100 -6.72 10.53 0.56
N TYR A 101 -5.86 9.53 0.78
CA TYR A 101 -5.29 9.21 2.09
C TYR A 101 -3.77 9.15 1.99
N HIS A 102 -3.10 9.61 3.04
CA HIS A 102 -1.65 9.56 3.15
C HIS A 102 -1.21 8.76 4.36
N VAL A 103 -0.14 8.00 4.17
CA VAL A 103 0.69 7.44 5.24
C VAL A 103 1.94 8.30 5.34
N LEU A 104 2.46 8.52 6.55
CA LEU A 104 3.72 9.23 6.76
C LEU A 104 4.91 8.27 6.56
N GLY A 105 5.86 8.64 5.70
CA GLY A 105 7.12 7.95 5.52
C GLY A 105 8.29 8.67 6.21
N ASN A 106 9.46 8.04 6.24
CA ASN A 106 10.64 8.64 6.90
C ASN A 106 11.23 9.80 6.09
N HIS A 107 11.19 9.74 4.77
CA HIS A 107 11.69 10.82 3.92
C HIS A 107 10.81 12.06 3.95
N ASP A 108 9.52 11.95 4.30
CA ASP A 108 8.66 13.11 4.52
C ASP A 108 9.19 14.01 5.65
N PHE A 109 9.96 13.45 6.59
CA PHE A 109 10.62 14.16 7.69
C PHE A 109 12.09 14.52 7.42
N SER A 110 12.62 14.24 6.22
CA SER A 110 13.96 14.68 5.79
C SER A 110 13.97 16.18 5.43
N VAL A 111 13.40 16.99 6.31
CA VAL A 111 13.25 18.44 6.18
C VAL A 111 13.90 19.13 7.39
N ALA A 112 14.06 20.45 7.32
CA ALA A 112 14.59 21.23 8.44
C ALA A 112 13.73 21.02 9.71
N ASP A 113 14.36 21.08 10.89
CA ASP A 113 13.73 20.75 12.17
C ASP A 113 12.47 21.58 12.47
N ASP A 114 12.47 22.86 12.09
CA ASP A 114 11.32 23.78 12.25
C ASP A 114 10.13 23.41 11.34
N LYS A 115 10.35 22.61 10.31
CA LYS A 115 9.32 22.16 9.36
C LYS A 115 8.71 20.83 9.73
N LYS A 116 9.38 19.99 10.54
CA LYS A 116 8.92 18.62 10.84
C LYS A 116 7.51 18.56 11.43
N ALA A 117 7.18 19.49 12.34
CA ALA A 117 5.83 19.57 12.93
C ALA A 117 4.73 19.94 11.90
N LEU A 118 5.11 20.56 10.78
CA LEU A 118 4.18 20.97 9.72
C LEU A 118 3.88 19.87 8.71
N VAL A 119 4.72 18.83 8.63
CA VAL A 119 4.59 17.74 7.64
C VAL A 119 3.20 17.09 7.63
N PRO A 120 2.62 16.64 8.75
CA PRO A 120 1.28 16.05 8.72
C PRO A 120 0.23 17.01 8.17
N LYS A 121 0.25 18.27 8.61
CA LYS A 121 -0.68 19.30 8.11
C LYS A 121 -0.51 19.54 6.62
N ARG A 122 0.74 19.58 6.12
CA ARG A 122 1.05 19.77 4.70
C ARG A 122 0.50 18.64 3.83
N MET A 123 0.45 17.42 4.37
CA MET A 123 -0.17 16.25 3.75
C MET A 123 -1.68 16.15 3.99
N GLY A 124 -2.31 17.16 4.61
CA GLY A 124 -3.75 17.18 4.89
C GLY A 124 -4.20 16.26 6.02
N LEU A 125 -3.28 15.80 6.85
CA LEU A 125 -3.56 14.89 7.95
C LEU A 125 -3.98 15.68 9.22
N LYS A 126 -5.14 15.31 9.80
CA LYS A 126 -5.57 15.80 11.12
C LYS A 126 -4.84 15.07 12.25
N ASN A 127 -4.60 13.78 12.08
CA ASN A 127 -3.89 12.89 13.00
C ASN A 127 -2.81 12.13 12.22
N ARG A 128 -1.70 11.77 12.88
CA ARG A 128 -0.61 11.01 12.26
C ARG A 128 -0.98 9.56 11.98
N TYR A 129 -1.92 9.00 12.76
CA TYR A 129 -2.55 7.71 12.52
C TYR A 129 -4.06 7.83 12.69
N TYR A 130 -4.82 7.09 11.90
CA TYR A 130 -6.28 7.20 11.81
C TYR A 130 -6.89 5.96 11.17
N ASP A 131 -8.21 5.89 11.15
CA ASP A 131 -8.94 4.84 10.44
C ASP A 131 -10.14 5.40 9.69
N PHE A 132 -10.60 4.65 8.70
CA PHE A 132 -11.83 4.90 7.97
C PHE A 132 -12.45 3.57 7.53
N ALA A 133 -13.72 3.60 7.14
CA ALA A 133 -14.44 2.41 6.68
C ALA A 133 -15.04 2.62 5.29
N HIS A 134 -15.13 1.53 4.51
CA HIS A 134 -15.82 1.51 3.23
C HIS A 134 -16.39 0.10 2.95
N LYS A 135 -17.71 0.01 2.71
CA LYS A 135 -18.42 -1.23 2.30
C LYS A 135 -18.04 -2.49 3.13
N GLY A 136 -18.06 -2.39 4.47
CA GLY A 136 -17.77 -3.50 5.38
C GLY A 136 -16.28 -3.81 5.55
N TRP A 137 -15.41 -2.92 5.09
CA TRP A 137 -13.98 -2.97 5.31
C TRP A 137 -13.53 -1.77 6.14
N ARG A 138 -12.62 -2.02 7.07
CA ARG A 138 -11.94 -0.98 7.84
C ARG A 138 -10.49 -0.87 7.38
N PHE A 139 -10.06 0.35 7.15
CA PHE A 139 -8.71 0.70 6.77
C PHE A 139 -8.05 1.44 7.94
N ILE A 140 -6.96 0.89 8.46
CA ILE A 140 -6.23 1.44 9.61
C ILE A 140 -4.90 1.97 9.10
N VAL A 141 -4.69 3.27 9.19
CA VAL A 141 -3.45 3.94 8.81
C VAL A 141 -2.57 4.15 10.03
N LEU A 142 -1.34 3.65 9.98
CA LEU A 142 -0.37 3.68 11.06
C LEU A 142 0.71 4.73 10.79
N ASP A 143 1.18 5.38 11.85
CA ASP A 143 2.38 6.19 11.82
C ASP A 143 3.58 5.37 12.30
N GLY A 144 4.33 4.81 11.36
CA GLY A 144 5.56 4.08 11.69
C GLY A 144 6.71 4.96 12.19
N ASN A 145 6.56 6.30 12.12
CA ASN A 145 7.53 7.28 12.62
C ASN A 145 7.23 7.75 14.05
N ASP A 146 6.25 7.16 14.73
CA ASP A 146 5.82 7.53 16.07
C ASP A 146 6.98 7.43 17.07
N ILE A 147 7.78 6.34 16.99
CA ILE A 147 9.10 6.26 17.63
C ILE A 147 10.15 6.32 16.54
N SER A 148 10.82 7.48 16.37
CA SER A 148 11.87 7.63 15.36
C SER A 148 12.90 8.67 15.78
N THR A 149 14.14 8.53 15.27
CA THR A 149 15.25 9.44 15.58
C THR A 149 15.27 10.69 14.72
N TYR A 150 14.30 10.82 13.77
CA TYR A 150 14.32 11.83 12.71
C TYR A 150 12.99 12.61 12.52
N ALA A 151 11.84 12.05 12.96
CA ALA A 151 10.54 12.66 12.68
C ALA A 151 10.16 13.83 13.62
N TYR A 152 11.01 14.12 14.56
CA TYR A 152 10.90 15.26 15.48
C TYR A 152 12.21 16.07 15.44
N PRO A 153 12.21 17.35 15.89
CA PRO A 153 13.44 18.13 16.02
C PRO A 153 14.52 17.44 16.84
N ALA A 154 15.79 17.73 16.56
CA ALA A 154 16.92 17.06 17.21
C ALA A 154 16.94 17.21 18.74
N ASN A 155 16.43 18.35 19.25
CA ASN A 155 16.30 18.66 20.68
C ASN A 155 14.97 18.26 21.32
N ASP A 156 14.06 17.62 20.57
CA ASP A 156 12.78 17.15 21.11
C ASP A 156 13.00 15.95 22.04
N PRO A 157 12.33 15.89 23.21
CA PRO A 157 12.43 14.75 24.13
C PRO A 157 12.07 13.41 23.47
N ARG A 158 11.16 13.39 22.51
CA ARG A 158 10.77 12.19 21.74
C ARG A 158 11.95 11.66 20.91
N THR A 159 12.77 12.53 20.33
CA THR A 159 14.00 12.14 19.62
C THR A 159 15.01 11.50 20.56
N ALA A 160 15.19 12.05 21.77
CA ALA A 160 16.07 11.46 22.77
C ALA A 160 15.57 10.09 23.24
N ALA A 161 14.26 9.96 23.50
CA ALA A 161 13.62 8.69 23.87
C ALA A 161 13.75 7.63 22.76
N ALA A 162 13.54 8.03 21.49
CA ALA A 162 13.71 7.14 20.35
C ALA A 162 15.16 6.67 20.16
N LYS A 163 16.15 7.55 20.36
CA LYS A 163 17.58 7.17 20.38
C LYS A 163 17.88 6.15 21.49
N ALA A 164 17.29 6.34 22.68
CA ALA A 164 17.43 5.39 23.79
C ALA A 164 16.75 4.05 23.49
N PHE A 165 15.60 4.06 22.84
CA PHE A 165 14.92 2.85 22.36
C PHE A 165 15.79 2.12 21.32
N HIS A 166 16.28 2.83 20.31
CA HIS A 166 17.10 2.27 19.24
C HIS A 166 18.38 1.60 19.74
N ARG A 167 19.07 2.19 20.73
CA ARG A 167 20.28 1.60 21.34
C ARG A 167 20.04 0.22 21.99
N ARG A 168 18.81 -0.13 22.33
CA ARG A 168 18.45 -1.44 22.90
C ARG A 168 18.12 -2.50 21.86
N LEU A 169 18.03 -2.10 20.58
CA LEU A 169 17.79 -3.02 19.48
C LEU A 169 19.07 -3.79 19.13
N LYS A 170 18.93 -4.82 18.31
CA LYS A 170 20.05 -5.58 17.78
C LYS A 170 21.03 -4.62 17.07
N ALA A 171 22.33 -4.84 17.32
CA ALA A 171 23.37 -4.08 16.63
C ALA A 171 23.19 -4.15 15.11
N GLY A 172 23.39 -3.01 14.43
CA GLY A 172 23.20 -2.89 12.98
C GLY A 172 21.73 -2.65 12.55
N THR A 173 20.76 -2.56 13.48
CA THR A 173 19.41 -2.13 13.13
C THR A 173 19.44 -0.70 12.59
N PRO A 174 18.90 -0.43 11.38
CA PRO A 174 18.94 0.90 10.79
C PRO A 174 18.17 1.93 11.60
N ASN A 175 18.74 3.12 11.72
CA ASN A 175 18.12 4.26 12.40
C ASN A 175 17.12 5.04 11.54
N TRP A 176 17.06 4.74 10.24
CA TRP A 176 16.09 5.31 9.29
C TRP A 176 14.74 4.56 9.29
N ASN A 177 14.61 3.44 10.00
CA ASN A 177 13.32 2.86 10.34
C ASN A 177 12.72 3.58 11.56
N GLY A 178 11.51 3.19 11.92
CA GLY A 178 10.83 3.66 13.12
C GLY A 178 10.07 2.55 13.82
N GLY A 179 9.22 2.92 14.77
CA GLY A 179 8.41 2.00 15.54
C GLY A 179 7.09 2.61 16.00
N LEU A 180 6.18 1.78 16.48
CA LEU A 180 4.91 2.19 17.06
C LEU A 180 5.04 2.31 18.59
N SER A 181 4.51 3.40 19.15
CA SER A 181 4.40 3.56 20.60
C SER A 181 3.37 2.58 21.21
N GLU A 182 3.45 2.36 22.50
CA GLU A 182 2.43 1.60 23.23
C GLU A 182 1.04 2.23 23.10
N THR A 183 0.96 3.55 23.05
CA THR A 183 -0.29 4.29 22.85
C THR A 183 -0.91 3.94 21.52
N GLN A 184 -0.11 3.96 20.45
CA GLN A 184 -0.60 3.60 19.10
C GLN A 184 -0.95 2.11 19.04
N LEU A 185 -0.16 1.21 19.63
CA LEU A 185 -0.47 -0.23 19.68
C LEU A 185 -1.78 -0.52 20.43
N LYS A 186 -2.05 0.17 21.56
CA LYS A 186 -3.33 0.09 22.28
C LYS A 186 -4.49 0.59 21.41
N TRP A 187 -4.29 1.68 20.68
CA TRP A 187 -5.29 2.21 19.74
C TRP A 187 -5.57 1.21 18.58
N VAL A 188 -4.53 0.60 18.00
CA VAL A 188 -4.69 -0.45 16.97
C VAL A 188 -5.52 -1.60 17.52
N LYS A 189 -5.20 -2.08 18.73
CA LYS A 189 -5.97 -3.15 19.41
C LYS A 189 -7.45 -2.78 19.51
N ALA A 190 -7.77 -1.59 20.00
CA ALA A 190 -9.16 -1.14 20.14
C ALA A 190 -9.90 -1.06 18.78
N LYS A 191 -9.19 -0.64 17.69
CA LYS A 191 -9.76 -0.63 16.35
C LYS A 191 -10.02 -2.03 15.81
N LEU A 192 -9.14 -2.99 16.07
CA LEU A 192 -9.32 -4.39 15.68
C LEU A 192 -10.48 -5.05 16.44
N GLU A 193 -10.63 -4.76 17.72
CA GLU A 193 -11.77 -5.21 18.54
C GLU A 193 -13.10 -4.65 17.99
N ALA A 194 -13.14 -3.36 17.68
CA ALA A 194 -14.31 -2.72 17.09
C ALA A 194 -14.66 -3.31 15.71
N ALA A 195 -13.67 -3.52 14.84
CA ALA A 195 -13.85 -4.14 13.53
C ALA A 195 -14.38 -5.59 13.64
N THR A 196 -13.84 -6.36 14.59
CA THR A 196 -14.31 -7.73 14.87
C THR A 196 -15.78 -7.74 15.30
N LYS A 197 -16.16 -6.84 16.23
CA LYS A 197 -17.55 -6.68 16.67
C LYS A 197 -18.48 -6.28 15.51
N ALA A 198 -18.01 -5.39 14.65
CA ALA A 198 -18.75 -4.93 13.46
C ALA A 198 -18.72 -5.93 12.28
N LYS A 199 -18.01 -7.05 12.41
CA LYS A 199 -17.80 -8.05 11.34
C LYS A 199 -17.16 -7.44 10.08
N GLU A 200 -16.35 -6.41 10.25
CA GLU A 200 -15.58 -5.79 9.18
C GLU A 200 -14.29 -6.59 8.91
N ARG A 201 -13.85 -6.61 7.65
CA ARG A 201 -12.48 -7.00 7.30
C ARG A 201 -11.54 -5.82 7.42
N VAL A 202 -10.28 -6.07 7.74
CA VAL A 202 -9.30 -5.01 8.02
C VAL A 202 -8.13 -5.09 7.06
N VAL A 203 -7.78 -3.93 6.48
CA VAL A 203 -6.49 -3.70 5.82
C VAL A 203 -5.75 -2.63 6.62
N LEU A 204 -4.48 -2.89 6.95
CA LEU A 204 -3.62 -1.88 7.57
C LEU A 204 -2.70 -1.27 6.53
N PHE A 205 -2.47 0.02 6.64
CA PHE A 205 -1.49 0.78 5.87
C PHE A 205 -0.42 1.33 6.80
N CYS A 206 0.83 1.14 6.46
CA CYS A 206 1.98 1.75 7.11
C CYS A 206 3.03 2.05 6.04
N HIS A 207 4.01 2.89 6.33
CA HIS A 207 5.13 3.04 5.40
C HIS A 207 6.09 1.86 5.48
N PHE A 208 6.44 1.43 6.69
CA PHE A 208 7.44 0.38 6.93
C PHE A 208 6.85 -1.03 6.86
N PRO A 209 7.58 -2.02 6.26
CA PRO A 209 7.19 -3.42 6.34
C PRO A 209 7.32 -3.97 7.77
N VAL A 210 6.69 -5.14 8.00
CA VAL A 210 6.79 -5.90 9.26
C VAL A 210 7.05 -7.37 9.02
N HIS A 211 6.78 -7.87 7.81
CA HIS A 211 6.96 -9.27 7.41
C HIS A 211 7.09 -9.37 5.87
N PRO A 212 7.93 -10.29 5.33
CA PRO A 212 8.91 -11.14 6.03
C PRO A 212 10.01 -10.34 6.73
N PRO A 213 10.77 -10.95 7.67
CA PRO A 213 11.88 -10.27 8.32
C PRO A 213 12.89 -9.74 7.31
N ASN A 214 13.18 -8.45 7.36
CA ASN A 214 14.19 -7.78 6.54
C ASN A 214 14.69 -6.49 7.21
N VAL A 215 15.71 -5.88 6.62
CA VAL A 215 16.37 -4.68 7.15
C VAL A 215 15.46 -3.43 7.20
N HIS A 216 14.39 -3.40 6.39
CA HIS A 216 13.45 -2.27 6.30
C HIS A 216 12.30 -2.34 7.31
N ASN A 217 12.22 -3.41 8.12
CA ASN A 217 11.08 -3.60 9.00
C ASN A 217 11.05 -2.58 10.16
N LEU A 218 9.84 -2.28 10.62
CA LEU A 218 9.62 -1.55 11.88
C LEU A 218 10.47 -2.14 13.00
N TRP A 219 10.99 -1.31 13.88
CA TRP A 219 11.81 -1.74 15.02
C TRP A 219 11.08 -2.72 15.95
N ASN A 220 9.78 -2.58 16.10
CA ASN A 220 8.94 -3.48 16.88
C ASN A 220 7.95 -4.28 16.01
N ALA A 221 8.38 -4.65 14.81
CA ALA A 221 7.60 -5.43 13.84
C ALA A 221 7.00 -6.70 14.47
N LYS A 222 7.77 -7.43 15.29
CA LYS A 222 7.32 -8.65 15.97
C LYS A 222 6.11 -8.39 16.86
N THR A 223 6.15 -7.31 17.68
CA THR A 223 5.04 -6.94 18.57
C THR A 223 3.75 -6.67 17.75
N LEU A 224 3.87 -5.98 16.62
CA LEU A 224 2.72 -5.70 15.78
C LEU A 224 2.20 -6.97 15.10
N THR A 225 3.06 -7.80 14.51
CA THR A 225 2.63 -9.03 13.85
C THR A 225 1.96 -10.01 14.81
N GLU A 226 2.47 -10.13 16.04
CA GLU A 226 1.84 -10.94 17.11
C GLU A 226 0.49 -10.37 17.56
N LEU A 227 0.33 -9.04 17.57
CA LEU A 227 -0.97 -8.41 17.81
C LEU A 227 -1.95 -8.73 16.69
N LEU A 228 -1.56 -8.50 15.43
CA LEU A 228 -2.42 -8.72 14.25
C LEU A 228 -2.88 -10.18 14.13
N ALA A 229 -2.00 -11.14 14.44
CA ALA A 229 -2.30 -12.57 14.36
C ALA A 229 -3.46 -13.03 15.29
N LYS A 230 -3.78 -12.24 16.31
CA LYS A 230 -4.89 -12.53 17.24
C LYS A 230 -6.27 -12.15 16.67
N TYR A 231 -6.32 -11.44 15.54
CA TYR A 231 -7.56 -10.91 14.96
C TYR A 231 -7.81 -11.48 13.57
N PRO A 232 -8.69 -12.49 13.43
CA PRO A 232 -9.00 -13.11 12.13
C PRO A 232 -9.59 -12.14 11.08
N CYS A 233 -10.10 -10.99 11.51
CA CYS A 233 -10.61 -9.96 10.61
C CYS A 233 -9.51 -9.28 9.79
N VAL A 234 -8.23 -9.39 10.17
CA VAL A 234 -7.12 -8.78 9.44
C VAL A 234 -6.84 -9.58 8.17
N ALA A 235 -7.04 -8.94 7.03
CA ALA A 235 -6.83 -9.51 5.71
C ALA A 235 -5.44 -9.20 5.15
N ALA A 236 -4.98 -7.95 5.27
CA ALA A 236 -3.72 -7.52 4.70
C ALA A 236 -3.06 -6.38 5.48
N TYR A 237 -1.75 -6.30 5.34
CA TYR A 237 -0.89 -5.18 5.73
C TYR A 237 -0.13 -4.74 4.49
N MET A 238 -0.31 -3.48 4.07
CA MET A 238 0.28 -2.94 2.85
C MET A 238 1.19 -1.77 3.17
N ASN A 239 2.36 -1.72 2.51
CA ASN A 239 3.39 -0.75 2.82
C ASN A 239 4.28 -0.41 1.61
N GLY A 240 5.15 0.60 1.76
CA GLY A 240 6.23 1.01 0.86
C GLY A 240 7.61 0.72 1.43
N HIS A 241 8.49 1.75 1.42
CA HIS A 241 9.82 1.79 2.05
C HIS A 241 10.88 0.88 1.40
N ASN A 242 10.59 -0.37 1.18
CA ASN A 242 11.46 -1.27 0.40
C ASN A 242 11.09 -1.18 -1.08
N HIS A 243 11.74 -0.29 -1.80
CA HIS A 243 11.45 0.06 -3.20
C HIS A 243 11.47 -1.14 -4.17
N GLY A 244 12.16 -2.22 -3.82
CA GLY A 244 12.16 -3.47 -4.58
C GLY A 244 10.81 -4.18 -4.59
N GLY A 245 9.95 -3.84 -3.62
CA GLY A 245 8.74 -4.58 -3.33
C GLY A 245 9.03 -5.89 -2.61
N ASN A 246 8.07 -6.41 -1.87
CA ASN A 246 8.17 -7.70 -1.20
C ASN A 246 6.77 -8.27 -0.94
N TYR A 247 6.72 -9.54 -0.63
CA TYR A 247 5.50 -10.22 -0.23
C TYR A 247 5.78 -11.36 0.74
N GLY A 248 4.91 -11.51 1.70
CA GLY A 248 4.85 -12.66 2.59
C GLY A 248 3.44 -12.89 3.09
N GLN A 249 3.19 -14.07 3.63
CA GLN A 249 1.94 -14.42 4.27
C GLN A 249 2.23 -15.11 5.60
N GLN A 250 1.51 -14.72 6.64
CA GLN A 250 1.56 -15.37 7.94
C GLN A 250 0.13 -15.63 8.42
N GLY A 251 -0.23 -16.90 8.55
CA GLY A 251 -1.61 -17.28 8.80
C GLY A 251 -2.54 -16.81 7.67
N ASN A 252 -3.52 -15.98 8.03
CA ASN A 252 -4.50 -15.42 7.07
C ASN A 252 -4.12 -14.01 6.59
N ILE A 253 -3.02 -13.45 7.08
CA ILE A 253 -2.63 -12.06 6.81
C ILE A 253 -1.63 -12.02 5.68
N HIS A 254 -1.94 -11.24 4.65
CA HIS A 254 -1.04 -10.93 3.55
C HIS A 254 -0.24 -9.67 3.87
N TYR A 255 1.07 -9.73 3.74
CA TYR A 255 2.00 -8.62 3.91
C TYR A 255 2.54 -8.23 2.54
N LEU A 256 2.12 -7.09 2.03
CA LEU A 256 2.42 -6.64 0.68
C LEU A 256 3.21 -5.32 0.72
N THR A 257 4.44 -5.35 0.29
CA THR A 257 5.25 -4.15 0.03
C THR A 257 5.15 -3.78 -1.44
N LEU A 258 4.66 -2.60 -1.75
CA LEU A 258 4.63 -2.08 -3.12
C LEU A 258 6.01 -1.61 -3.54
N LYS A 259 6.28 -1.67 -4.86
CA LYS A 259 7.50 -1.07 -5.43
C LYS A 259 7.45 0.45 -5.35
N GLY A 260 8.59 1.05 -4.97
CA GLY A 260 8.70 2.51 -4.91
C GLY A 260 8.57 3.17 -6.29
N MET A 261 7.72 4.19 -6.42
CA MET A 261 7.53 4.94 -7.66
C MET A 261 8.81 5.67 -8.09
N VAL A 262 9.63 6.11 -7.14
CA VAL A 262 10.83 6.92 -7.37
C VAL A 262 11.89 6.21 -8.22
N ASP A 263 12.01 4.89 -8.08
CA ASP A 263 13.06 4.12 -8.73
C ASP A 263 12.87 4.06 -10.25
N THR A 264 13.97 4.19 -10.97
CA THR A 264 14.07 4.17 -12.44
C THR A 264 13.19 5.21 -13.14
N HIS A 265 13.24 5.25 -14.47
CA HIS A 265 12.37 6.09 -15.30
C HIS A 265 10.95 5.51 -15.46
N THR A 266 10.79 4.21 -15.22
CA THR A 266 9.49 3.52 -15.28
C THR A 266 8.76 3.66 -13.94
N THR A 267 7.50 4.06 -13.98
CA THR A 267 6.65 4.19 -12.79
C THR A 267 6.35 2.87 -12.09
N ALA A 268 5.82 2.92 -10.88
CA ALA A 268 5.27 1.78 -10.16
C ALA A 268 4.08 2.25 -9.31
N TYR A 269 2.91 1.64 -9.49
CA TYR A 269 1.70 1.84 -8.68
C TYR A 269 0.72 0.69 -8.93
N GLY A 270 -0.36 0.61 -8.18
CA GLY A 270 -1.34 -0.47 -8.34
C GLY A 270 -2.78 -0.05 -8.05
N VAL A 271 -3.71 -0.83 -8.58
CA VAL A 271 -5.12 -0.83 -8.22
C VAL A 271 -5.42 -2.12 -7.47
N ILE A 272 -6.01 -2.01 -6.30
CA ILE A 272 -6.47 -3.15 -5.53
C ILE A 272 -7.97 -3.34 -5.81
N GLU A 273 -8.32 -4.47 -6.39
CA GLU A 273 -9.69 -4.92 -6.57
C GLU A 273 -10.09 -5.77 -5.36
N VAL A 274 -11.11 -5.32 -4.64
CA VAL A 274 -11.58 -5.98 -3.42
C VAL A 274 -12.75 -6.88 -3.78
N HIS A 275 -12.58 -8.19 -3.60
CA HIS A 275 -13.60 -9.21 -3.79
C HIS A 275 -14.04 -9.82 -2.45
N LYS A 276 -15.07 -10.66 -2.47
CA LYS A 276 -15.54 -11.37 -1.26
C LYS A 276 -14.51 -12.36 -0.71
N ASP A 277 -13.69 -12.92 -1.59
CA ASP A 277 -12.80 -14.06 -1.32
C ASP A 277 -11.31 -13.78 -1.60
N ARG A 278 -10.97 -12.60 -2.11
CA ARG A 278 -9.59 -12.21 -2.43
C ARG A 278 -9.42 -10.70 -2.59
N LEU A 279 -8.17 -10.27 -2.54
CA LEU A 279 -7.74 -8.95 -3.04
C LEU A 279 -6.85 -9.20 -4.26
N ASP A 280 -7.16 -8.54 -5.37
CA ASP A 280 -6.33 -8.59 -6.57
C ASP A 280 -5.59 -7.27 -6.75
N LEU A 281 -4.25 -7.31 -6.66
CA LEU A 281 -3.41 -6.19 -7.08
C LEU A 281 -3.24 -6.24 -8.59
N LYS A 282 -3.69 -5.21 -9.28
CA LYS A 282 -3.39 -4.92 -10.69
C LYS A 282 -2.25 -3.91 -10.70
N GLY A 283 -1.08 -4.35 -11.12
CA GLY A 283 0.14 -3.56 -11.12
C GLY A 283 0.36 -2.80 -12.41
N PHE A 284 1.00 -1.62 -12.30
CA PHE A 284 1.35 -0.78 -13.43
C PHE A 284 2.85 -0.43 -13.39
N GLY A 285 3.44 -0.35 -14.57
CA GLY A 285 4.88 -0.12 -14.71
C GLY A 285 5.69 -1.29 -14.13
N ARG A 286 6.53 -1.01 -13.14
CA ARG A 286 7.35 -2.04 -12.48
C ARG A 286 6.59 -2.87 -11.44
N GLN A 287 5.42 -2.42 -10.99
CA GLN A 287 4.58 -3.20 -10.08
C GLN A 287 3.97 -4.39 -10.82
N LYS A 288 4.11 -5.60 -10.25
CA LYS A 288 3.53 -6.82 -10.80
C LYS A 288 2.16 -7.10 -10.19
N ASP A 289 1.30 -7.78 -10.93
CA ASP A 289 0.02 -8.30 -10.45
C ASP A 289 0.23 -9.33 -9.33
N ARG A 290 -0.76 -9.42 -8.44
CA ARG A 290 -0.80 -10.43 -7.39
C ARG A 290 -2.21 -10.66 -6.88
N THR A 291 -2.62 -11.91 -6.77
CA THR A 291 -3.84 -12.31 -6.07
C THR A 291 -3.51 -12.69 -4.62
N LEU A 292 -4.31 -12.19 -3.68
CA LEU A 292 -4.23 -12.42 -2.24
C LEU A 292 -5.52 -13.13 -1.80
N PRO A 293 -5.57 -14.46 -1.77
CA PRO A 293 -6.76 -15.22 -1.38
C PRO A 293 -7.13 -14.96 0.09
N LEU A 294 -8.41 -14.71 0.35
CA LEU A 294 -8.90 -14.48 1.71
C LEU A 294 -9.61 -15.75 2.22
N LYS A 295 -9.21 -16.25 3.37
CA LYS A 295 -9.93 -17.34 4.01
C LYS A 295 -11.31 -16.87 4.48
N ARG A 296 -12.28 -17.78 4.37
CA ARG A 296 -13.66 -17.57 4.86
C ARG A 296 -13.71 -17.58 6.38
#